data_4789bd26d8ace49393fe5902f1ea4d16
#
_entry.id   4789bd26d8ace49393fe5902f1ea4d16
#
_cell.length_a   1.000
_cell.length_b   1.000
_cell.length_c   1.000
_cell.angle_alpha   90.00
_cell.angle_beta   90.00
_cell.angle_gamma   90.00
#
_symmetry.space_group_name_H-M   'P 1'
#
loop_
_entity.id
_entity.type
_entity.pdbx_description
1 polymer ?
#
loop_
_entity_poly.entity_id
_entity_poly.type
_entity_poly.pdbx_seq_one_letter_code
_entity_poly.pdbx_strand_id
1 'polypeptide(L)'
;YEIYDTGGPFTTVPLKSMEEKKSAVIWVNDRFKIDQLLSLKKLELQSEINKRSCNKLGKISVVSDLQCSNVNTQLAEKFVDHRMILIGEAAHALPPIGAQGLNLTIKDIRVISDLIKKYPDSIGSNEMVAEFNLKRLIDVKTRTTSVNILNKISYSNNLITLKARDLGLNFLQKVKPVKHLLMRFGLG
;
A
#
# COMPACT_ATOMS: atom_id res chain seq x y z
N TYR A 1 7.01 -1.02 11.31
CA TYR A 1 7.27 -2.39 10.85
C TYR A 1 6.16 -2.84 9.91
N GLU A 2 6.53 -3.52 8.85
CA GLU A 2 5.61 -4.25 7.98
C GLU A 2 6.01 -5.73 8.03
N ILE A 3 5.05 -6.60 8.29
CA ILE A 3 5.27 -8.04 8.41
C ILE A 3 4.37 -8.76 7.39
N TYR A 4 5.01 -9.38 6.42
CA TYR A 4 4.37 -10.17 5.36
C TYR A 4 4.61 -11.65 5.65
N ASP A 5 3.75 -12.21 6.47
CA ASP A 5 3.77 -13.63 6.81
C ASP A 5 2.36 -14.21 6.64
N THR A 6 2.18 -15.50 6.88
CA THR A 6 0.84 -16.11 6.90
C THR A 6 -0.12 -15.31 7.78
N GLY A 7 -1.32 -15.02 7.31
CA GLY A 7 -2.31 -14.21 8.03
C GLY A 7 -2.41 -12.75 7.58
N GLY A 8 -1.92 -12.44 6.38
CA GLY A 8 -2.08 -11.16 5.72
C GLY A 8 -1.07 -10.08 6.16
N PRO A 9 -1.00 -8.97 5.45
CA PRO A 9 -0.14 -7.84 5.79
C PRO A 9 -0.48 -7.24 7.16
N PHE A 10 0.55 -7.06 7.97
CA PHE A 10 0.46 -6.45 9.30
C PHE A 10 1.46 -5.31 9.41
N THR A 11 0.96 -4.11 9.60
CA THR A 11 1.78 -2.89 9.63
C THR A 11 1.61 -2.18 10.97
N THR A 12 2.71 -1.72 11.54
CA THR A 12 2.71 -0.84 12.70
C THR A 12 3.41 0.46 12.39
N VAL A 13 2.74 1.57 12.67
CA VAL A 13 3.24 2.91 12.43
C VAL A 13 3.35 3.64 13.77
N PRO A 14 4.54 4.08 14.20
CA PRO A 14 4.69 4.84 15.42
C PRO A 14 3.94 6.18 15.29
N LEU A 15 3.17 6.52 16.32
CA LEU A 15 2.48 7.80 16.42
C LEU A 15 3.36 8.78 17.20
N LYS A 16 3.38 10.02 16.75
CA LYS A 16 4.08 11.08 17.49
C LYS A 16 3.28 11.38 18.77
N SER A 17 3.81 10.99 19.90
CA SER A 17 3.30 11.33 21.22
C SER A 17 4.46 11.81 22.08
N MET A 18 4.24 12.84 22.90
CA MET A 18 5.26 13.34 23.83
C MET A 18 5.34 12.49 25.11
N GLU A 19 4.29 11.80 25.48
CA GLU A 19 4.17 11.14 26.77
C GLU A 19 4.15 9.61 26.72
N GLU A 20 3.69 9.02 25.61
CA GLU A 20 3.53 7.57 25.51
C GLU A 20 4.00 7.02 24.16
N LYS A 21 4.59 5.83 24.18
CA LYS A 21 4.95 5.09 22.98
C LYS A 21 3.70 4.42 22.40
N LYS A 22 3.02 5.11 21.49
CA LYS A 22 1.84 4.60 20.77
C LYS A 22 2.18 4.26 19.32
N SER A 23 1.48 3.27 18.79
CA SER A 23 1.55 2.92 17.36
C SER A 23 0.15 2.62 16.82
N ALA A 24 -0.13 3.07 15.62
CA ALA A 24 -1.27 2.57 14.86
C ALA A 24 -0.94 1.16 14.35
N VAL A 25 -1.93 0.28 14.40
CA VAL A 25 -1.83 -1.08 13.88
C VAL A 25 -2.83 -1.22 12.75
N ILE A 26 -2.36 -1.67 11.60
CA ILE A 26 -3.17 -1.98 10.43
C ILE A 26 -2.95 -3.46 10.11
N TRP A 27 -4.02 -4.24 10.19
CA TRP A 27 -3.99 -5.66 9.88
C TRP A 27 -4.99 -5.98 8.79
N VAL A 28 -4.50 -6.35 7.63
CA VAL A 28 -5.34 -6.71 6.48
C VAL A 28 -5.47 -8.22 6.41
N ASN A 29 -6.70 -8.73 6.39
CA ASN A 29 -6.96 -10.16 6.34
C ASN A 29 -8.27 -10.45 5.59
N ASP A 30 -8.58 -11.73 5.38
CA ASP A 30 -9.89 -12.14 4.86
C ASP A 30 -11.02 -11.82 5.87
N ARG A 31 -12.24 -11.78 5.36
CA ARG A 31 -13.42 -11.42 6.15
C ARG A 31 -13.62 -12.35 7.34
N PHE A 32 -13.43 -13.63 7.15
CA PHE A 32 -13.64 -14.62 8.23
C PHE A 32 -12.68 -14.38 9.40
N LYS A 33 -11.38 -14.14 9.10
CA LYS A 33 -10.40 -13.83 10.15
C LYS A 33 -10.68 -12.50 10.84
N ILE A 34 -11.10 -11.50 10.09
CA ILE A 34 -11.47 -10.19 10.67
C ILE A 34 -12.67 -10.33 11.61
N ASP A 35 -13.72 -11.06 11.21
CA ASP A 35 -14.89 -11.28 12.07
C ASP A 35 -14.51 -12.03 13.36
N GLN A 36 -13.58 -13.00 13.29
CA GLN A 36 -13.01 -13.63 14.48
C GLN A 36 -12.30 -12.61 15.37
N LEU A 37 -11.43 -11.76 14.82
CA LEU A 37 -10.68 -10.76 15.60
C LEU A 37 -11.61 -9.75 16.27
N LEU A 38 -12.68 -9.33 15.58
CA LEU A 38 -13.68 -8.41 16.11
C LEU A 38 -14.47 -9.01 17.28
N SER A 39 -14.62 -10.32 17.33
CA SER A 39 -15.34 -11.01 18.42
C SER A 39 -14.49 -11.25 19.67
N LEU A 40 -13.17 -11.05 19.61
CA LEU A 40 -12.26 -11.29 20.72
C LEU A 40 -12.41 -10.27 21.84
N LYS A 41 -12.24 -10.71 23.07
CA LYS A 41 -12.04 -9.80 24.20
C LYS A 41 -10.68 -9.10 24.10
N LYS A 42 -10.58 -7.95 24.72
CA LYS A 42 -9.38 -7.09 24.66
C LYS A 42 -8.05 -7.83 24.93
N LEU A 43 -8.01 -8.71 25.95
CA LEU A 43 -6.81 -9.48 26.29
C LEU A 43 -6.44 -10.52 25.22
N GLU A 44 -7.44 -11.18 24.66
CA GLU A 44 -7.25 -12.15 23.57
C GLU A 44 -6.75 -11.47 22.30
N LEU A 45 -7.35 -10.31 21.97
CA LEU A 45 -6.91 -9.49 20.86
C LEU A 45 -5.45 -9.02 21.03
N GLN A 46 -5.07 -8.58 22.23
CA GLN A 46 -3.69 -8.22 22.54
C GLN A 46 -2.73 -9.40 22.31
N SER A 47 -3.14 -10.61 22.72
CA SER A 47 -2.36 -11.83 22.47
C SER A 47 -2.17 -12.09 20.97
N GLU A 48 -3.24 -11.98 20.19
CA GLU A 48 -3.19 -12.17 18.73
C GLU A 48 -2.30 -11.13 18.04
N ILE A 49 -2.40 -9.86 18.43
CA ILE A 49 -1.53 -8.78 17.93
C ILE A 49 -0.06 -9.05 18.28
N ASN A 50 0.22 -9.47 19.52
CA ASN A 50 1.58 -9.82 19.94
C ASN A 50 2.15 -10.98 19.12
N LYS A 51 1.39 -12.06 18.94
CA LYS A 51 1.80 -13.18 18.09
C LYS A 51 2.07 -12.72 16.67
N ARG A 52 1.15 -11.94 16.09
CA ARG A 52 1.27 -11.46 14.71
C ARG A 52 2.45 -10.51 14.51
N SER A 53 2.80 -9.71 15.52
CA SER A 53 3.99 -8.85 15.51
C SER A 53 5.31 -9.62 15.70
N CYS A 54 5.26 -10.95 15.82
CA CYS A 54 6.42 -11.80 16.16
C CYS A 54 7.11 -11.36 17.46
N ASN A 55 6.35 -10.81 18.41
CA ASN A 55 6.83 -10.24 19.67
C ASN A 55 7.90 -9.14 19.53
N LYS A 56 8.07 -8.57 18.30
CA LYS A 56 9.10 -7.54 18.04
C LYS A 56 8.83 -6.20 18.73
N LEU A 57 7.60 -5.97 19.13
CA LEU A 57 7.19 -4.71 19.77
C LEU A 57 7.16 -4.79 21.30
N GLY A 58 7.54 -5.94 21.87
CA GLY A 58 7.44 -6.17 23.30
C GLY A 58 5.97 -6.33 23.76
N LYS A 59 5.68 -6.04 25.00
CA LYS A 59 4.33 -6.12 25.56
C LYS A 59 3.45 -5.00 25.00
N ILE A 60 2.42 -5.35 24.27
CA ILE A 60 1.46 -4.43 23.67
C ILE A 60 0.19 -4.36 24.52
N SER A 61 -0.40 -3.18 24.65
CA SER A 61 -1.76 -2.99 25.15
C SER A 61 -2.62 -2.27 24.10
N VAL A 62 -3.81 -2.77 23.86
CA VAL A 62 -4.80 -2.12 22.97
C VAL A 62 -5.44 -0.96 23.72
N VAL A 63 -5.37 0.25 23.16
CA VAL A 63 -5.84 1.48 23.80
C VAL A 63 -7.02 2.15 23.09
N SER A 64 -7.43 1.62 21.92
CA SER A 64 -8.57 2.11 21.16
C SER A 64 -9.49 0.97 20.74
N ASP A 65 -10.69 1.31 20.30
CA ASP A 65 -11.58 0.36 19.66
C ASP A 65 -11.06 -0.03 18.27
N LEU A 66 -11.48 -1.22 17.82
CA LEU A 66 -11.18 -1.69 16.48
C LEU A 66 -12.08 -0.99 15.46
N GLN A 67 -11.48 -0.59 14.36
CA GLN A 67 -12.20 -0.13 13.17
C GLN A 67 -11.95 -1.13 12.04
N CYS A 68 -13.01 -1.48 11.32
CA CYS A 68 -12.94 -2.38 10.17
C CYS A 68 -13.48 -1.70 8.93
N SER A 69 -12.74 -1.79 7.84
CA SER A 69 -13.17 -1.31 6.54
C SER A 69 -12.75 -2.26 5.43
N ASN A 70 -13.53 -2.27 4.35
CA ASN A 70 -13.16 -3.05 3.18
C ASN A 70 -11.97 -2.39 2.47
N VAL A 71 -11.01 -3.21 2.09
CA VAL A 71 -9.83 -2.78 1.33
C VAL A 71 -9.99 -3.26 -0.10
N ASN A 72 -10.32 -2.35 -1.00
CA ASN A 72 -10.51 -2.64 -2.41
C ASN A 72 -9.50 -1.84 -3.24
N THR A 73 -8.98 -2.48 -4.30
CA THR A 73 -8.29 -1.75 -5.35
C THR A 73 -9.33 -1.11 -6.24
N GLN A 74 -9.29 0.19 -6.39
CA GLN A 74 -10.14 0.94 -7.32
C GLN A 74 -9.26 1.75 -8.26
N LEU A 75 -9.60 1.75 -9.51
CA LEU A 75 -8.92 2.51 -10.54
C LEU A 75 -9.97 3.17 -11.42
N ALA A 76 -9.91 4.48 -11.58
CA ALA A 76 -10.79 5.18 -12.49
C ALA A 76 -10.55 4.69 -13.92
N GLU A 77 -11.59 4.54 -14.70
CA GLU A 77 -11.49 4.13 -16.12
C GLU A 77 -10.71 5.15 -16.94
N LYS A 78 -10.91 6.44 -16.62
CA LYS A 78 -10.20 7.56 -17.21
C LYS A 78 -9.68 8.46 -16.11
N PHE A 79 -8.44 8.92 -16.23
CA PHE A 79 -7.84 9.89 -15.30
C PHE A 79 -8.08 11.32 -15.72
N VAL A 80 -8.63 11.53 -16.90
CA VAL A 80 -8.78 12.85 -17.51
C VAL A 80 -10.09 12.95 -18.29
N ASP A 81 -10.59 14.16 -18.36
CA ASP A 81 -11.69 14.56 -19.23
C ASP A 81 -11.48 16.02 -19.65
N HIS A 82 -12.45 16.64 -20.34
CA HIS A 82 -12.36 18.03 -20.79
C HIS A 82 -12.02 18.95 -19.59
N ARG A 83 -10.81 19.54 -19.63
CA ARG A 83 -10.25 20.40 -18.59
C ARG A 83 -10.24 19.81 -17.17
N MET A 84 -10.30 18.50 -17.04
CA MET A 84 -10.37 17.78 -15.76
C MET A 84 -9.27 16.74 -15.64
N ILE A 85 -8.67 16.66 -14.46
CA ILE A 85 -7.68 15.64 -14.08
C ILE A 85 -8.09 15.06 -12.72
N LEU A 86 -8.15 13.73 -12.62
CA LEU A 86 -8.31 13.01 -11.36
C LEU A 86 -6.93 12.69 -10.79
N ILE A 87 -6.78 12.89 -9.48
CA ILE A 87 -5.54 12.58 -8.74
C ILE A 87 -5.84 11.86 -7.42
N GLY A 88 -4.84 11.16 -6.90
CA GLY A 88 -4.93 10.48 -5.62
C GLY A 88 -6.03 9.43 -5.60
N GLU A 89 -6.75 9.29 -4.49
CA GLU A 89 -7.79 8.27 -4.32
C GLU A 89 -8.97 8.41 -5.28
N ALA A 90 -9.22 9.61 -5.82
CA ALA A 90 -10.22 9.79 -6.87
C ALA A 90 -9.83 9.08 -8.19
N ALA A 91 -8.54 8.97 -8.47
CA ALA A 91 -8.01 8.26 -9.64
C ALA A 91 -7.67 6.80 -9.34
N HIS A 92 -7.09 6.54 -8.16
CA HIS A 92 -6.55 5.23 -7.79
C HIS A 92 -6.56 5.02 -6.27
N ALA A 93 -7.37 4.11 -5.78
CA ALA A 93 -7.33 3.62 -4.42
C ALA A 93 -6.60 2.26 -4.38
N LEU A 94 -5.63 2.12 -3.50
CA LEU A 94 -4.83 0.91 -3.35
C LEU A 94 -4.90 0.39 -1.91
N PRO A 95 -4.75 -0.93 -1.72
CA PRO A 95 -4.53 -1.48 -0.39
C PRO A 95 -3.35 -0.79 0.32
N PRO A 96 -3.39 -0.63 1.65
CA PRO A 96 -2.35 0.04 2.43
C PRO A 96 -1.09 -0.83 2.57
N ILE A 97 -0.50 -1.23 1.44
CA ILE A 97 0.69 -2.07 1.34
C ILE A 97 1.83 -1.21 0.79
N GLY A 98 2.94 -1.12 1.53
CA GLY A 98 4.12 -0.38 1.10
C GLY A 98 3.90 1.12 0.91
N ALA A 99 2.89 1.71 1.55
CA ALA A 99 2.55 3.15 1.47
C ALA A 99 2.45 3.69 0.03
N GLN A 100 2.04 2.86 -0.94
CA GLN A 100 2.02 3.21 -2.37
C GLN A 100 1.00 4.29 -2.72
N GLY A 101 -0.15 4.35 -2.04
CA GLY A 101 -1.19 5.33 -2.32
C GLY A 101 -0.71 6.78 -2.21
N LEU A 102 -0.05 7.12 -1.10
CA LEU A 102 0.52 8.45 -0.90
C LEU A 102 1.62 8.77 -1.91
N ASN A 103 2.52 7.83 -2.18
CA ASN A 103 3.59 8.01 -3.15
C ASN A 103 3.06 8.27 -4.56
N LEU A 104 2.01 7.56 -4.99
CA LEU A 104 1.34 7.81 -6.27
C LEU A 104 0.72 9.21 -6.32
N THR A 105 0.03 9.62 -5.26
CA THR A 105 -0.57 10.96 -5.17
C THR A 105 0.48 12.08 -5.25
N ILE A 106 1.61 11.93 -4.55
CA ILE A 106 2.72 12.89 -4.63
C ILE A 106 3.26 12.96 -6.07
N LYS A 107 3.33 11.84 -6.75
CA LYS A 107 3.78 11.78 -8.15
C LYS A 107 2.78 12.43 -9.10
N ASP A 108 1.46 12.27 -8.87
CA ASP A 108 0.43 12.99 -9.61
C ASP A 108 0.64 14.50 -9.50
N ILE A 109 0.84 15.00 -8.28
CA ILE A 109 1.06 16.43 -8.01
C ILE A 109 2.32 16.94 -8.73
N ARG A 110 3.42 16.18 -8.69
CA ARG A 110 4.66 16.54 -9.40
C ARG A 110 4.44 16.65 -10.89
N VAL A 111 3.79 15.65 -11.51
CA VAL A 111 3.51 15.66 -12.94
C VAL A 111 2.63 16.85 -13.33
N ILE A 112 1.58 17.16 -12.55
CA ILE A 112 0.74 18.33 -12.79
C ILE A 112 1.55 19.62 -12.67
N SER A 113 2.37 19.76 -11.64
CA SER A 113 3.22 20.92 -11.45
C SER A 113 4.18 21.18 -12.64
N ASP A 114 4.77 20.09 -13.16
CA ASP A 114 5.65 20.18 -14.32
C ASP A 114 4.89 20.55 -15.61
N LEU A 115 3.67 20.01 -15.76
CA LEU A 115 2.82 20.33 -16.90
C LEU A 115 2.29 21.77 -16.87
N ILE A 116 1.93 22.30 -15.70
CA ILE A 116 1.57 23.73 -15.55
C ILE A 116 2.71 24.64 -16.00
N LYS A 117 3.95 24.31 -15.63
CA LYS A 117 5.14 25.07 -16.07
C LYS A 117 5.38 24.95 -17.57
N LYS A 118 5.06 23.78 -18.17
CA LYS A 118 5.24 23.52 -19.59
C LYS A 118 4.18 24.20 -20.46
N TYR A 119 2.95 24.34 -19.93
CA TYR A 119 1.80 24.91 -20.65
C TYR A 119 1.21 26.15 -19.95
N PRO A 120 2.01 27.20 -19.70
CA PRO A 120 1.59 28.34 -18.86
C PRO A 120 0.37 29.09 -19.44
N ASP A 121 0.30 29.22 -20.76
CA ASP A 121 -0.74 29.98 -21.47
C ASP A 121 -1.94 29.07 -21.88
N SER A 122 -1.85 27.76 -21.64
CA SER A 122 -2.85 26.79 -22.10
C SER A 122 -3.16 25.74 -21.04
N ILE A 123 -3.23 26.16 -19.76
CA ILE A 123 -3.57 25.26 -18.65
C ILE A 123 -4.94 24.61 -18.86
N GLY A 124 -4.97 23.30 -18.79
CA GLY A 124 -6.16 22.49 -19.03
C GLY A 124 -6.49 22.28 -20.51
N SER A 125 -5.57 22.59 -21.43
CA SER A 125 -5.72 22.24 -22.83
C SER A 125 -5.77 20.73 -23.02
N ASN A 126 -6.32 20.28 -24.15
CA ASN A 126 -6.40 18.85 -24.48
C ASN A 126 -5.00 18.21 -24.53
N GLU A 127 -4.00 18.93 -25.00
CA GLU A 127 -2.61 18.48 -25.06
C GLU A 127 -2.03 18.25 -23.66
N MET A 128 -2.23 19.21 -22.75
CA MET A 128 -1.77 19.09 -21.37
C MET A 128 -2.42 17.90 -20.64
N VAL A 129 -3.73 17.78 -20.79
CA VAL A 129 -4.52 16.71 -20.15
C VAL A 129 -4.16 15.35 -20.73
N ALA A 130 -3.98 15.23 -22.05
CA ALA A 130 -3.55 14.00 -22.70
C ALA A 130 -2.14 13.58 -22.27
N GLU A 131 -1.21 14.52 -22.14
CA GLU A 131 0.15 14.23 -21.66
C GLU A 131 0.14 13.74 -20.22
N PHE A 132 -0.68 14.34 -19.35
CA PHE A 132 -0.87 13.83 -17.99
C PHE A 132 -1.34 12.38 -17.99
N ASN A 133 -2.39 12.10 -18.75
CA ASN A 133 -2.96 10.76 -18.83
C ASN A 133 -1.92 9.73 -19.31
N LEU A 134 -1.15 10.04 -20.34
CA LEU A 134 -0.12 9.15 -20.86
C LEU A 134 0.95 8.83 -19.79
N LYS A 135 1.44 9.87 -19.10
CA LYS A 135 2.47 9.71 -18.07
C LYS A 135 1.99 8.92 -16.87
N ARG A 136 0.74 9.13 -16.44
CA ARG A 136 0.23 8.55 -15.20
C ARG A 136 -0.42 7.20 -15.38
N LEU A 137 -1.15 6.98 -16.47
CA LEU A 137 -1.89 5.74 -16.69
C LEU A 137 -0.99 4.50 -16.66
N ILE A 138 0.15 4.55 -17.32
CA ILE A 138 1.11 3.45 -17.39
C ILE A 138 1.71 3.19 -16.00
N ASP A 139 2.18 4.25 -15.33
CA ASP A 139 2.81 4.13 -14.02
C ASP A 139 1.83 3.60 -12.96
N VAL A 140 0.61 4.14 -12.91
CA VAL A 140 -0.42 3.70 -11.97
C VAL A 140 -0.84 2.25 -12.25
N LYS A 141 -1.13 1.89 -13.51
CA LYS A 141 -1.49 0.51 -13.87
C LYS A 141 -0.41 -0.49 -13.49
N THR A 142 0.85 -0.18 -13.77
CA THR A 142 1.98 -1.05 -13.43
C THR A 142 2.10 -1.24 -11.93
N ARG A 143 2.01 -0.17 -11.14
CA ARG A 143 2.08 -0.24 -9.67
C ARG A 143 0.88 -0.97 -9.07
N THR A 144 -0.33 -0.66 -9.53
CA THR A 144 -1.55 -1.33 -9.09
C THR A 144 -1.47 -2.85 -9.32
N THR A 145 -1.02 -3.25 -10.51
CA THR A 145 -0.82 -4.67 -10.83
C THR A 145 0.22 -5.31 -9.92
N SER A 146 1.35 -4.63 -9.69
CA SER A 146 2.41 -5.13 -8.80
C SER A 146 1.92 -5.29 -7.35
N VAL A 147 1.19 -4.30 -6.83
CA VAL A 147 0.61 -4.36 -5.47
C VAL A 147 -0.42 -5.49 -5.37
N ASN A 148 -1.26 -5.67 -6.38
CA ASN A 148 -2.24 -6.75 -6.40
C ASN A 148 -1.59 -8.14 -6.43
N ILE A 149 -0.50 -8.31 -7.17
CA ILE A 149 0.28 -9.54 -7.20
C ILE A 149 0.91 -9.80 -5.82
N LEU A 150 1.56 -8.79 -5.23
CA LEU A 150 2.15 -8.91 -3.89
C LEU A 150 1.09 -9.25 -2.85
N ASN A 151 -0.09 -8.62 -2.94
CA ASN A 151 -1.21 -8.88 -2.06
C ASN A 151 -1.66 -10.35 -2.17
N LYS A 152 -1.90 -10.85 -3.37
CA LYS A 152 -2.28 -12.25 -3.62
C LYS A 152 -1.25 -13.25 -3.09
N ILE A 153 0.03 -12.97 -3.28
CA ILE A 153 1.12 -13.82 -2.78
C ILE A 153 1.15 -13.80 -1.24
N SER A 154 0.91 -12.65 -0.62
CA SER A 154 0.92 -12.49 0.84
C SER A 154 -0.23 -13.20 1.55
N TYR A 155 -1.38 -13.37 0.87
CA TYR A 155 -2.52 -14.11 1.41
C TYR A 155 -2.48 -15.62 1.12
N SER A 156 -1.64 -16.05 0.19
CA SER A 156 -1.62 -17.44 -0.24
C SER A 156 -1.03 -18.33 0.84
N ASN A 157 -1.82 -19.34 1.26
CA ASN A 157 -1.37 -20.43 2.13
C ASN A 157 -0.93 -21.66 1.32
N ASN A 158 -0.86 -21.58 -0.01
CA ASN A 158 -0.45 -22.70 -0.85
C ASN A 158 1.07 -22.89 -0.74
N LEU A 159 1.49 -24.12 -0.45
CA LEU A 159 2.90 -24.51 -0.30
C LEU A 159 3.77 -24.14 -1.52
N ILE A 160 3.21 -24.23 -2.73
CA ILE A 160 3.92 -23.85 -3.96
C ILE A 160 4.19 -22.35 -3.96
N THR A 161 3.20 -21.54 -3.62
CA THR A 161 3.35 -20.07 -3.56
C THR A 161 4.32 -19.65 -2.46
N LEU A 162 4.29 -20.32 -1.30
CA LEU A 162 5.23 -20.07 -0.20
C LEU A 162 6.67 -20.38 -0.63
N LYS A 163 6.92 -21.54 -1.25
CA LYS A 163 8.25 -21.89 -1.78
C LYS A 163 8.72 -20.94 -2.87
N ALA A 164 7.84 -20.56 -3.79
CA ALA A 164 8.17 -19.61 -4.85
C ALA A 164 8.51 -18.21 -4.28
N ARG A 165 7.79 -17.77 -3.23
CA ARG A 165 8.11 -16.55 -2.49
C ARG A 165 9.49 -16.61 -1.86
N ASP A 166 9.80 -17.68 -1.15
CA ASP A 166 11.08 -17.83 -0.46
C ASP A 166 12.25 -17.90 -1.45
N LEU A 167 12.08 -18.61 -2.56
CA LEU A 167 13.08 -18.64 -3.65
C LEU A 167 13.26 -17.24 -4.27
N GLY A 168 12.17 -16.52 -4.54
CA GLY A 168 12.20 -15.17 -5.09
C GLY A 168 12.89 -14.18 -4.15
N LEU A 169 12.58 -14.21 -2.85
CA LEU A 169 13.23 -13.35 -1.85
C LEU A 169 14.72 -13.67 -1.71
N ASN A 170 15.10 -14.95 -1.68
CA ASN A 170 16.49 -15.38 -1.65
C ASN A 170 17.26 -14.95 -2.90
N PHE A 171 16.63 -15.04 -4.07
CA PHE A 171 17.21 -14.54 -5.32
C PHE A 171 17.47 -13.02 -5.26
N LEU A 172 16.46 -12.25 -4.81
CA LEU A 172 16.57 -10.80 -4.66
C LEU A 172 17.64 -10.38 -3.65
N GLN A 173 17.84 -11.15 -2.57
CA GLN A 173 18.91 -10.88 -1.61
C GLN A 173 20.30 -11.10 -2.23
N LYS A 174 20.45 -12.11 -3.08
CA LYS A 174 21.73 -12.46 -3.72
C LYS A 174 22.08 -11.56 -4.90
N VAL A 175 21.08 -11.10 -5.66
CA VAL A 175 21.28 -10.31 -6.88
C VAL A 175 21.06 -8.84 -6.61
N LYS A 176 22.08 -8.18 -6.04
CA LYS A 176 22.03 -6.74 -5.67
C LYS A 176 21.52 -5.80 -6.77
N PRO A 177 21.93 -5.91 -8.06
CA PRO A 177 21.43 -5.02 -9.11
C PRO A 177 19.92 -5.11 -9.29
N VAL A 178 19.34 -6.32 -9.27
CA VAL A 178 17.89 -6.54 -9.40
C VAL A 178 17.16 -5.98 -8.20
N LYS A 179 17.68 -6.19 -6.99
CA LYS A 179 17.16 -5.60 -5.76
C LYS A 179 17.11 -4.07 -5.87
N HIS A 180 18.19 -3.42 -6.27
CA HIS A 180 18.26 -1.96 -6.41
C HIS A 180 17.30 -1.44 -7.47
N LEU A 181 17.14 -2.14 -8.59
CA LEU A 181 16.20 -1.79 -9.64
C LEU A 181 14.74 -1.83 -9.11
N LEU A 182 14.39 -2.92 -8.42
CA LEU A 182 13.05 -3.06 -7.83
C LEU A 182 12.78 -2.04 -6.72
N MET A 183 13.79 -1.74 -5.89
CA MET A 183 13.66 -0.68 -4.88
C MET A 183 13.44 0.68 -5.51
N ARG A 184 14.17 1.03 -6.57
CA ARG A 184 13.94 2.27 -7.34
C ARG A 184 12.53 2.32 -7.94
N PHE A 185 12.05 1.21 -8.48
CA PHE A 185 10.68 1.11 -9.01
C PHE A 185 9.62 1.26 -7.90
N GLY A 186 9.89 0.75 -6.71
CA GLY A 186 8.98 0.82 -5.56
C GLY A 186 8.97 2.19 -4.88
N LEU A 187 10.09 2.89 -4.82
CA LEU A 187 10.25 4.16 -4.10
C LEU A 187 10.03 5.41 -4.99
N GLY A 188 10.10 5.25 -6.26
CA GLY A 188 10.13 6.32 -7.22
C GLY A 188 9.31 6.89 -7.98
#